data_01041404a81c6b204ccc4495df4e510d
#
_entry.id   01041404a81c6b204ccc4495df4e510d
#
_cell.length_a   1.000
_cell.length_b   1.000
_cell.length_c   1.000
_cell.angle_alpha   90.00
_cell.angle_beta   90.00
_cell.angle_gamma   90.00
#
_symmetry.space_group_name_H-M   'P 1'
#
loop_
_entity.id
_entity.type
_entity.pdbx_description
1 polymer ?
#
loop_
_entity_poly.entity_id
_entity_poly.type
_entity_poly.pdbx_seq_one_letter_code
_entity_poly.pdbx_strand_id
1 'polypeptide(L)'
;MQRLKTDPARFEVVKNALTCAAEEMKIVLAKTAYSPLLKVAGDYSCGIFDINGNMVAQGPDLPIHLGSMPDAVRAVVQAFPDVTQGDVFIHNDPYQGGSHLPDVNVVAPAFYQDRLLGFGCVRAHWPDIGSATPGSYGAVTEIYGEGLRLPPIRLYRDGKPDPAIEAIIFANVRTPTERLGDLRAQVSANWRAAARLQELAAKYGADTLLGIMQEVLDYSETMMRAALRALPDGEAEFTDIFDGDGVIAPGETEDETFTVKLRISKRGDTITADFTGSDPQVPGPMNAPLTVTASGVFCALKMIADPKSLIPPNSGCWRPVTVTATPGSVVNAQLPAPVVYANHEMSHRIADMVMAAMFAFTPRTVMAGSQGTSAVMTFGGTDYRTGERYVSYESVKGGFGARPVKDGINAVASTVSNMMNTPIEIIEMSFPLRVQEYSLVPDSGGAGTWRGGLGVRRVWQVLQRQAHAAVCCERTVTPPFGLDGGKPGAPARLELIPLNGNARRLTSKGGFIAPAGSLVVIEAPGSGGYGPPSGRDRARLSEDVLDGYVTSVAARRDYGVEPL
;
A
#
# COMPACT_ATOMS: atom_id res chain seq x y z
N MET A 1 15.31 0.35 30.35
CA MET A 1 14.08 -0.41 30.04
C MET A 1 13.08 -0.21 31.17
N GLN A 2 11.87 0.22 30.83
CA GLN A 2 10.78 0.29 31.81
C GLN A 2 10.48 -1.15 32.29
N ARG A 3 10.35 -1.34 33.60
CA ARG A 3 10.05 -2.67 34.16
C ARG A 3 8.61 -3.02 33.82
N LEU A 4 8.38 -4.18 33.22
CA LEU A 4 7.01 -4.68 32.99
C LEU A 4 6.25 -4.75 34.32
N LYS A 5 4.99 -4.35 34.31
CA LYS A 5 4.08 -4.48 35.48
C LYS A 5 3.57 -5.91 35.60
N THR A 6 3.35 -6.54 34.44
CA THR A 6 2.92 -7.93 34.32
C THR A 6 4.11 -8.89 34.40
N ASP A 7 3.87 -10.10 34.88
CA ASP A 7 4.86 -11.19 34.80
C ASP A 7 5.34 -11.37 33.34
N PRO A 8 6.67 -11.37 33.08
CA PRO A 8 7.22 -11.44 31.73
C PRO A 8 6.73 -12.62 30.90
N ALA A 9 6.56 -13.80 31.50
CA ALA A 9 6.07 -14.96 30.77
C ALA A 9 4.61 -14.77 30.33
N ARG A 10 3.76 -14.23 31.20
CA ARG A 10 2.36 -13.92 30.89
C ARG A 10 2.26 -12.83 29.83
N PHE A 11 3.08 -11.78 29.93
CA PHE A 11 3.16 -10.71 28.93
C PHE A 11 3.46 -11.28 27.54
N GLU A 12 4.52 -12.11 27.41
CA GLU A 12 4.89 -12.70 26.12
C GLU A 12 3.81 -13.62 25.57
N VAL A 13 3.18 -14.44 26.41
CA VAL A 13 2.10 -15.34 25.96
C VAL A 13 0.90 -14.56 25.45
N VAL A 14 0.45 -13.52 26.16
CA VAL A 14 -0.72 -12.74 25.73
C VAL A 14 -0.40 -11.88 24.51
N LYS A 15 0.77 -11.23 24.47
CA LYS A 15 1.23 -10.47 23.29
C LYS A 15 1.22 -11.34 22.02
N ASN A 16 1.79 -12.52 22.09
CA ASN A 16 1.83 -13.44 20.95
C ASN A 16 0.41 -13.98 20.62
N ALA A 17 -0.44 -14.22 21.59
CA ALA A 17 -1.82 -14.63 21.36
C ALA A 17 -2.64 -13.54 20.65
N LEU A 18 -2.41 -12.25 20.93
CA LEU A 18 -3.02 -11.13 20.20
C LEU A 18 -2.54 -11.07 18.75
N THR A 19 -1.25 -11.30 18.49
CA THR A 19 -0.71 -11.40 17.12
C THR A 19 -1.33 -12.59 16.38
N CYS A 20 -1.39 -13.77 17.01
CA CYS A 20 -2.04 -14.94 16.42
C CYS A 20 -3.53 -14.69 16.14
N ALA A 21 -4.24 -13.91 16.98
CA ALA A 21 -5.62 -13.55 16.70
C ALA A 21 -5.77 -12.75 15.40
N ALA A 22 -4.88 -11.80 15.13
CA ALA A 22 -4.86 -11.06 13.87
C ALA A 22 -4.50 -11.97 12.67
N GLU A 23 -3.57 -12.93 12.84
CA GLU A 23 -3.26 -13.92 11.80
C GLU A 23 -4.44 -14.86 11.51
N GLU A 24 -5.19 -15.25 12.53
CA GLU A 24 -6.41 -16.05 12.37
C GLU A 24 -7.50 -15.28 11.61
N MET A 25 -7.66 -13.96 11.87
CA MET A 25 -8.53 -13.10 11.05
C MET A 25 -8.16 -13.18 9.58
N LYS A 26 -6.87 -13.04 9.27
CA LYS A 26 -6.34 -13.14 7.90
C LYS A 26 -6.68 -14.47 7.23
N ILE A 27 -6.49 -15.58 7.95
CA ILE A 27 -6.80 -16.92 7.43
C ILE A 27 -8.31 -17.04 7.12
N VAL A 28 -9.17 -16.55 8.01
CA VAL A 28 -10.63 -16.55 7.79
C VAL A 28 -10.97 -15.75 6.54
N LEU A 29 -10.44 -14.54 6.43
CA LEU A 29 -10.69 -13.66 5.28
C LEU A 29 -10.25 -14.31 3.96
N ALA A 30 -9.00 -14.75 3.87
CA ALA A 30 -8.46 -15.37 2.67
C ALA A 30 -9.25 -16.60 2.21
N LYS A 31 -9.74 -17.42 3.18
CA LYS A 31 -10.48 -18.64 2.87
C LYS A 31 -11.94 -18.39 2.47
N THR A 32 -12.53 -17.29 2.90
CA THR A 32 -13.96 -17.01 2.71
C THR A 32 -14.25 -15.88 1.72
N ALA A 33 -13.24 -15.08 1.35
CA ALA A 33 -13.36 -14.05 0.32
C ALA A 33 -13.69 -14.63 -1.06
N TYR A 34 -14.36 -13.84 -1.89
CA TYR A 34 -14.80 -14.23 -3.22
C TYR A 34 -13.91 -13.69 -4.32
N SER A 35 -13.46 -12.42 -4.20
CA SER A 35 -12.61 -11.81 -5.21
C SER A 35 -11.21 -12.42 -5.26
N PRO A 36 -10.63 -12.62 -6.45
CA PRO A 36 -9.23 -13.02 -6.60
C PRO A 36 -8.25 -12.07 -5.90
N LEU A 37 -8.58 -10.77 -5.88
CA LEU A 37 -7.76 -9.75 -5.23
C LEU A 37 -7.59 -10.01 -3.72
N LEU A 38 -8.66 -10.30 -3.02
CA LEU A 38 -8.60 -10.63 -1.59
C LEU A 38 -8.11 -12.05 -1.36
N LYS A 39 -8.68 -13.01 -2.08
CA LYS A 39 -8.44 -14.44 -1.84
C LYS A 39 -7.02 -14.88 -2.16
N VAL A 40 -6.41 -14.29 -3.20
CA VAL A 40 -5.14 -14.74 -3.77
C VAL A 40 -4.06 -13.66 -3.69
N ALA A 41 -4.33 -12.45 -4.19
CA ALA A 41 -3.34 -11.38 -4.16
C ALA A 41 -3.15 -10.78 -2.76
N GLY A 42 -4.15 -10.92 -1.87
CA GLY A 42 -4.02 -10.57 -0.45
C GLY A 42 -4.04 -9.07 -0.18
N ASP A 43 -4.85 -8.30 -0.94
CA ASP A 43 -4.96 -6.85 -0.76
C ASP A 43 -5.92 -6.50 0.39
N TYR A 44 -5.49 -6.81 1.60
CA TYR A 44 -6.21 -6.53 2.85
C TYR A 44 -5.27 -6.52 4.06
N SER A 45 -5.77 -6.01 5.18
CA SER A 45 -5.09 -6.06 6.48
C SER A 45 -6.07 -6.30 7.61
N CYS A 46 -5.59 -7.02 8.65
CA CYS A 46 -6.35 -7.37 9.83
C CYS A 46 -5.62 -6.86 11.08
N GLY A 47 -6.37 -6.29 12.02
CA GLY A 47 -5.78 -5.77 13.26
C GLY A 47 -6.70 -5.89 14.46
N ILE A 48 -6.07 -5.94 15.63
CA ILE A 48 -6.69 -5.89 16.95
C ILE A 48 -6.40 -4.52 17.57
N PHE A 49 -7.43 -3.87 18.08
CA PHE A 49 -7.37 -2.51 18.60
C PHE A 49 -7.86 -2.46 20.04
N ASP A 50 -7.28 -1.55 20.83
CA ASP A 50 -7.79 -1.26 22.16
C ASP A 50 -9.12 -0.47 22.11
N ILE A 51 -9.70 -0.20 23.27
CA ILE A 51 -10.97 0.54 23.40
C ILE A 51 -10.90 1.99 22.87
N ASN A 52 -9.71 2.53 22.67
CA ASN A 52 -9.47 3.88 22.16
C ASN A 52 -9.12 3.89 20.64
N GLY A 53 -9.14 2.73 19.98
CA GLY A 53 -8.79 2.59 18.58
C GLY A 53 -7.28 2.59 18.29
N ASN A 54 -6.42 2.36 19.29
CA ASN A 54 -5.00 2.14 19.05
C ASN A 54 -4.78 0.69 18.64
N MET A 55 -4.05 0.48 17.55
CA MET A 55 -3.70 -0.85 17.10
C MET A 55 -2.70 -1.51 18.04
N VAL A 56 -3.10 -2.63 18.64
CA VAL A 56 -2.29 -3.41 19.60
C VAL A 56 -1.52 -4.52 18.90
N ALA A 57 -2.16 -5.19 17.95
CA ALA A 57 -1.58 -6.28 17.18
C ALA A 57 -2.11 -6.29 15.75
N GLN A 58 -1.30 -6.82 14.84
CA GLN A 58 -1.61 -7.00 13.42
C GLN A 58 -0.95 -8.28 12.90
N GLY A 59 -1.47 -8.77 11.77
CA GLY A 59 -0.81 -9.82 10.98
C GLY A 59 0.32 -9.25 10.10
N PRO A 60 1.04 -10.13 9.38
CA PRO A 60 2.03 -9.73 8.37
C PRO A 60 1.32 -9.28 7.08
N ASP A 61 0.56 -8.20 7.17
CA ASP A 61 -0.31 -7.65 6.13
C ASP A 61 0.34 -6.46 5.40
N LEU A 62 -0.44 -5.72 4.58
CA LEU A 62 0.09 -4.60 3.81
C LEU A 62 0.60 -3.47 4.72
N PRO A 63 1.89 -3.13 4.65
CA PRO A 63 2.45 -2.08 5.49
C PRO A 63 1.76 -0.72 5.35
N ILE A 64 1.28 -0.38 4.15
CA ILE A 64 0.55 0.87 3.89
C ILE A 64 -0.71 1.04 4.74
N HIS A 65 -1.39 -0.05 5.08
CA HIS A 65 -2.60 -0.01 5.90
C HIS A 65 -2.30 0.28 7.37
N LEU A 66 -1.12 -0.10 7.85
CA LEU A 66 -0.75 -0.12 9.25
C LEU A 66 -0.76 1.27 9.91
N GLY A 67 -0.30 2.29 9.17
CA GLY A 67 -0.29 3.66 9.66
C GLY A 67 -1.67 4.31 9.70
N SER A 68 -2.60 3.87 8.85
CA SER A 68 -3.90 4.52 8.66
C SER A 68 -5.10 3.78 9.29
N MET A 69 -5.01 2.47 9.58
CA MET A 69 -6.09 1.72 10.22
C MET A 69 -6.49 2.23 11.61
N PRO A 70 -5.57 2.73 12.48
CA PRO A 70 -5.97 3.31 13.75
C PRO A 70 -6.93 4.49 13.60
N ASP A 71 -6.75 5.35 12.59
CA ASP A 71 -7.63 6.48 12.35
C ASP A 71 -9.02 6.01 11.92
N ALA A 72 -9.10 4.93 11.14
CA ALA A 72 -10.36 4.31 10.76
C ALA A 72 -11.15 3.79 11.97
N VAL A 73 -10.48 3.11 12.90
CA VAL A 73 -11.15 2.60 14.11
C VAL A 73 -11.54 3.74 15.04
N ARG A 74 -10.69 4.77 15.21
CA ARG A 74 -11.02 5.97 16.00
C ARG A 74 -12.23 6.71 15.45
N ALA A 75 -12.38 6.79 14.12
CA ALA A 75 -13.57 7.41 13.51
C ALA A 75 -14.86 6.67 13.90
N VAL A 76 -14.83 5.34 13.96
CA VAL A 76 -15.97 4.54 14.47
C VAL A 76 -16.21 4.79 15.96
N VAL A 77 -15.16 4.75 16.79
CA VAL A 77 -15.26 5.00 18.24
C VAL A 77 -15.86 6.38 18.54
N GLN A 78 -15.46 7.39 17.77
CA GLN A 78 -15.98 8.76 17.93
C GLN A 78 -17.43 8.89 17.47
N ALA A 79 -17.78 8.25 16.35
CA ALA A 79 -19.14 8.31 15.80
C ALA A 79 -20.18 7.52 16.62
N PHE A 80 -19.73 6.45 17.30
CA PHE A 80 -20.61 5.53 18.02
C PHE A 80 -20.10 5.25 19.45
N PRO A 81 -20.32 6.18 20.39
CA PRO A 81 -19.95 5.96 21.79
C PRO A 81 -20.83 4.90 22.49
N ASP A 82 -21.93 4.50 21.86
CA ASP A 82 -22.94 3.54 22.32
C ASP A 82 -22.79 2.15 21.71
N VAL A 83 -21.55 1.72 21.38
CA VAL A 83 -21.33 0.39 20.79
C VAL A 83 -21.85 -0.72 21.70
N THR A 84 -22.47 -1.74 21.10
CA THR A 84 -23.00 -2.91 21.78
C THR A 84 -22.49 -4.21 21.15
N GLN A 85 -22.63 -5.32 21.89
CA GLN A 85 -22.27 -6.63 21.36
C GLN A 85 -23.10 -6.96 20.10
N GLY A 86 -22.43 -7.46 19.07
CA GLY A 86 -23.07 -7.80 17.79
C GLY A 86 -23.18 -6.65 16.79
N ASP A 87 -22.75 -5.45 17.17
CA ASP A 87 -22.58 -4.35 16.20
C ASP A 87 -21.45 -4.65 15.22
N VAL A 88 -21.60 -4.19 13.99
CA VAL A 88 -20.54 -4.12 12.99
C VAL A 88 -20.66 -2.79 12.26
N PHE A 89 -19.55 -2.13 12.06
CA PHE A 89 -19.48 -0.84 11.39
C PHE A 89 -18.73 -0.97 10.05
N ILE A 90 -19.14 -0.16 9.07
CA ILE A 90 -18.49 -0.07 7.76
C ILE A 90 -18.20 1.40 7.45
N HIS A 91 -17.06 1.69 6.86
CA HIS A 91 -16.77 2.99 6.25
C HIS A 91 -15.56 2.90 5.30
N ASN A 92 -15.44 3.91 4.42
CA ASN A 92 -14.27 4.06 3.54
C ASN A 92 -13.87 5.53 3.32
N ASP A 93 -14.49 6.48 4.02
CA ASP A 93 -14.28 7.92 3.81
C ASP A 93 -12.83 8.34 4.17
N PRO A 94 -12.01 8.77 3.19
CA PRO A 94 -10.62 9.19 3.43
C PRO A 94 -10.51 10.41 4.36
N TYR A 95 -11.53 11.25 4.41
CA TYR A 95 -11.59 12.45 5.25
C TYR A 95 -12.13 12.17 6.66
N GLN A 96 -12.49 10.91 6.93
CA GLN A 96 -12.92 10.41 8.24
C GLN A 96 -12.13 9.16 8.65
N GLY A 97 -10.81 9.16 8.45
CA GLY A 97 -9.91 8.08 8.88
C GLY A 97 -9.70 6.94 7.87
N GLY A 98 -10.33 6.99 6.69
CA GLY A 98 -10.02 6.09 5.57
C GLY A 98 -8.74 6.48 4.84
N SER A 99 -8.36 5.72 3.84
CA SER A 99 -7.21 5.97 2.96
C SER A 99 -7.64 6.43 1.56
N HIS A 100 -8.42 5.61 0.87
CA HIS A 100 -9.12 5.89 -0.38
C HIS A 100 -10.40 5.05 -0.46
N LEU A 101 -11.35 5.41 -1.34
CA LEU A 101 -12.67 4.77 -1.33
C LEU A 101 -12.66 3.24 -1.53
N PRO A 102 -11.77 2.64 -2.37
CA PRO A 102 -11.72 1.18 -2.50
C PRO A 102 -11.34 0.44 -1.21
N ASP A 103 -10.65 1.08 -0.28
CA ASP A 103 -10.25 0.49 1.00
C ASP A 103 -11.41 0.51 2.01
N VAL A 104 -12.25 -0.51 1.97
CA VAL A 104 -13.41 -0.64 2.85
C VAL A 104 -12.99 -1.21 4.20
N ASN A 105 -13.22 -0.42 5.25
CA ASN A 105 -13.00 -0.81 6.64
C ASN A 105 -14.26 -1.43 7.21
N VAL A 106 -14.13 -2.62 7.79
CA VAL A 106 -15.17 -3.26 8.62
C VAL A 106 -14.63 -3.38 10.03
N VAL A 107 -15.34 -2.82 11.00
CA VAL A 107 -14.93 -2.74 12.41
C VAL A 107 -15.99 -3.39 13.26
N ALA A 108 -15.59 -4.26 14.19
CA ALA A 108 -16.52 -4.86 15.15
C ALA A 108 -15.96 -4.83 16.58
N PRO A 109 -16.79 -4.49 17.58
CA PRO A 109 -16.40 -4.52 18.98
C PRO A 109 -16.32 -5.95 19.51
N ALA A 110 -15.40 -6.18 20.43
CA ALA A 110 -15.28 -7.42 21.17
C ALA A 110 -15.69 -7.17 22.65
N PHE A 111 -16.67 -7.92 23.13
CA PHE A 111 -17.15 -7.84 24.51
C PHE A 111 -16.88 -9.15 25.26
N TYR A 112 -16.57 -9.04 26.54
CA TYR A 112 -16.62 -10.17 27.46
C TYR A 112 -17.57 -9.81 28.60
N GLN A 113 -18.67 -10.57 28.72
CA GLN A 113 -19.82 -10.15 29.49
C GLN A 113 -20.28 -8.75 29.00
N ASP A 114 -20.51 -7.79 29.86
CA ASP A 114 -20.93 -6.43 29.50
C ASP A 114 -19.75 -5.46 29.29
N ARG A 115 -18.50 -5.97 29.26
CA ARG A 115 -17.31 -5.13 29.17
C ARG A 115 -16.71 -5.13 27.79
N LEU A 116 -16.55 -3.95 27.19
CA LEU A 116 -15.81 -3.76 25.96
C LEU A 116 -14.33 -4.07 26.17
N LEU A 117 -13.76 -4.97 25.36
CA LEU A 117 -12.35 -5.35 25.37
C LEU A 117 -11.52 -4.60 24.31
N GLY A 118 -12.15 -4.15 23.25
CA GLY A 118 -11.51 -3.51 22.10
C GLY A 118 -12.25 -3.84 20.82
N PHE A 119 -11.53 -3.74 19.69
CA PHE A 119 -12.12 -3.92 18.36
C PHE A 119 -11.27 -4.83 17.49
N GLY A 120 -11.92 -5.59 16.60
CA GLY A 120 -11.31 -6.09 15.39
C GLY A 120 -11.54 -5.12 14.24
N CYS A 121 -10.58 -4.99 13.34
CA CYS A 121 -10.77 -4.25 12.10
C CYS A 121 -10.16 -5.02 10.94
N VAL A 122 -10.90 -5.08 9.84
CA VAL A 122 -10.42 -5.57 8.54
C VAL A 122 -10.55 -4.43 7.54
N ARG A 123 -9.45 -4.01 6.95
CA ARG A 123 -9.41 -3.17 5.75
C ARG A 123 -9.18 -4.06 4.55
N ALA A 124 -10.03 -3.96 3.54
CA ALA A 124 -9.91 -4.73 2.31
C ALA A 124 -10.16 -3.84 1.09
N HIS A 125 -9.29 -3.95 0.11
CA HIS A 125 -9.44 -3.24 -1.16
C HIS A 125 -10.52 -3.92 -2.00
N TRP A 126 -11.65 -3.24 -2.21
CA TRP A 126 -12.70 -3.71 -3.11
C TRP A 126 -12.35 -3.32 -4.55
N PRO A 127 -12.21 -4.27 -5.47
CA PRO A 127 -11.90 -3.96 -6.87
C PRO A 127 -12.93 -3.07 -7.56
N ASP A 128 -14.13 -2.95 -7.00
CA ASP A 128 -15.19 -2.08 -7.51
C ASP A 128 -15.96 -1.46 -6.34
N ILE A 129 -15.96 -0.15 -6.28
CA ILE A 129 -16.71 0.69 -5.34
C ILE A 129 -17.65 1.68 -6.09
N GLY A 130 -17.87 1.45 -7.39
CA GLY A 130 -18.84 2.20 -8.20
C GLY A 130 -18.36 3.57 -8.64
N SER A 131 -17.42 3.72 -9.51
CA SER A 131 -17.07 4.97 -10.19
C SER A 131 -17.46 4.94 -11.66
N ALA A 132 -17.21 6.02 -12.40
CA ALA A 132 -17.39 6.05 -13.84
C ALA A 132 -16.50 5.02 -14.57
N THR A 133 -15.33 4.72 -14.00
CA THR A 133 -14.35 3.77 -14.56
C THR A 133 -14.30 2.50 -13.71
N PRO A 134 -14.32 1.30 -14.30
CA PRO A 134 -14.12 0.06 -13.56
C PRO A 134 -12.82 0.09 -12.76
N GLY A 135 -12.88 -0.36 -11.50
CA GLY A 135 -11.74 -0.31 -10.58
C GLY A 135 -11.54 1.04 -9.88
N SER A 136 -12.39 2.04 -10.15
CA SER A 136 -12.31 3.40 -9.57
C SER A 136 -11.07 4.22 -9.97
N TYR A 137 -10.33 3.81 -10.99
CA TYR A 137 -9.06 4.45 -11.43
C TYR A 137 -9.25 5.40 -12.63
N GLY A 138 -10.34 6.14 -12.67
CA GLY A 138 -10.54 7.24 -13.61
C GLY A 138 -9.87 8.54 -13.14
N ALA A 139 -9.43 9.37 -14.09
CA ALA A 139 -9.02 10.74 -13.80
C ALA A 139 -10.28 11.58 -13.52
N VAL A 140 -10.52 11.88 -12.26
CA VAL A 140 -11.66 12.69 -11.78
C VAL A 140 -11.13 13.87 -10.98
N THR A 141 -11.92 14.95 -10.88
CA THR A 141 -11.51 16.19 -10.22
C THR A 141 -12.14 16.40 -8.84
N GLU A 142 -13.01 15.50 -8.43
CA GLU A 142 -13.62 15.50 -7.10
C GLU A 142 -13.83 14.06 -6.61
N ILE A 143 -13.73 13.85 -5.30
CA ILE A 143 -13.92 12.53 -4.67
C ILE A 143 -15.28 11.88 -5.01
N TYR A 144 -16.29 12.69 -5.29
CA TYR A 144 -17.63 12.20 -5.66
C TYR A 144 -17.62 11.37 -6.96
N GLY A 145 -16.64 11.57 -7.85
CA GLY A 145 -16.44 10.77 -9.05
C GLY A 145 -15.70 9.45 -8.84
N GLU A 146 -15.07 9.25 -7.66
CA GLU A 146 -14.28 8.05 -7.36
C GLU A 146 -15.14 6.83 -6.97
N GLY A 147 -16.41 7.03 -6.60
CA GLY A 147 -17.32 5.97 -6.24
C GLY A 147 -18.13 6.23 -4.97
N LEU A 148 -18.68 5.16 -4.38
CA LEU A 148 -19.50 5.23 -3.19
C LEU A 148 -18.66 5.59 -1.97
N ARG A 149 -18.90 6.76 -1.38
CA ARG A 149 -18.28 7.22 -0.13
C ARG A 149 -19.20 6.91 1.06
N LEU A 150 -18.69 6.10 1.97
CA LEU A 150 -19.38 5.68 3.19
C LEU A 150 -18.70 6.33 4.40
N PRO A 151 -19.35 7.27 5.11
CA PRO A 151 -18.91 7.68 6.44
C PRO A 151 -19.03 6.48 7.40
N PRO A 152 -18.55 6.55 8.66
CA PRO A 152 -18.81 5.50 9.63
C PRO A 152 -20.30 5.21 9.77
N ILE A 153 -20.74 3.98 9.44
CA ILE A 153 -22.13 3.53 9.45
C ILE A 153 -22.21 2.24 10.24
N ARG A 154 -23.22 2.12 11.11
CA ARG A 154 -23.54 0.87 11.82
C ARG A 154 -24.26 -0.06 10.85
N LEU A 155 -23.53 -1.03 10.30
CA LEU A 155 -24.02 -1.99 9.29
C LEU A 155 -24.80 -3.15 9.94
N TYR A 156 -24.38 -3.62 11.13
CA TYR A 156 -25.05 -4.70 11.88
C TYR A 156 -25.48 -4.19 13.25
N ARG A 157 -26.65 -4.69 13.70
CA ARG A 157 -27.15 -4.59 15.08
C ARG A 157 -27.52 -5.98 15.59
N ASP A 158 -27.11 -6.33 16.80
CA ASP A 158 -27.36 -7.67 17.40
C ASP A 158 -26.98 -8.83 16.45
N GLY A 159 -25.89 -8.71 15.73
CA GLY A 159 -25.40 -9.70 14.78
C GLY A 159 -26.20 -9.79 13.47
N LYS A 160 -27.15 -8.89 13.20
CA LYS A 160 -28.00 -8.86 12.01
C LYS A 160 -27.67 -7.66 11.13
N PRO A 161 -27.47 -7.87 9.80
CA PRO A 161 -27.22 -6.78 8.86
C PRO A 161 -28.48 -5.89 8.71
N ASP A 162 -28.24 -4.59 8.46
CA ASP A 162 -29.30 -3.68 8.01
C ASP A 162 -29.51 -3.87 6.50
N PRO A 163 -30.66 -4.41 6.05
CA PRO A 163 -30.90 -4.72 4.66
C PRO A 163 -30.99 -3.47 3.77
N ALA A 164 -31.35 -2.31 4.31
CA ALA A 164 -31.43 -1.07 3.55
C ALA A 164 -30.03 -0.55 3.22
N ILE A 165 -29.08 -0.65 4.17
CA ILE A 165 -27.69 -0.26 3.96
C ILE A 165 -27.03 -1.21 2.94
N GLU A 166 -27.21 -2.53 3.09
CA GLU A 166 -26.73 -3.51 2.10
C GLU A 166 -27.30 -3.22 0.71
N ALA A 167 -28.59 -2.95 0.59
CA ALA A 167 -29.24 -2.64 -0.69
C ALA A 167 -28.60 -1.38 -1.36
N ILE A 168 -28.32 -0.32 -0.60
CA ILE A 168 -27.67 0.88 -1.11
C ILE A 168 -26.25 0.56 -1.60
N ILE A 169 -25.45 -0.15 -0.81
CA ILE A 169 -24.07 -0.48 -1.17
C ILE A 169 -24.03 -1.31 -2.46
N PHE A 170 -24.81 -2.40 -2.52
CA PHE A 170 -24.77 -3.33 -3.65
C PHE A 170 -25.46 -2.83 -4.92
N ALA A 171 -26.35 -1.82 -4.82
CA ALA A 171 -26.88 -1.11 -5.98
C ALA A 171 -25.84 -0.22 -6.69
N ASN A 172 -24.76 0.16 -6.00
CA ASN A 172 -23.73 1.07 -6.49
C ASN A 172 -22.47 0.38 -7.01
N VAL A 173 -22.39 -0.95 -7.00
CA VAL A 173 -21.23 -1.71 -7.47
C VAL A 173 -21.57 -2.59 -8.67
N ARG A 174 -20.58 -2.88 -9.54
CA ARG A 174 -20.78 -3.68 -10.77
C ARG A 174 -20.85 -5.18 -10.50
N THR A 175 -20.20 -5.64 -9.40
CA THR A 175 -20.08 -7.06 -9.05
C THR A 175 -20.67 -7.34 -7.66
N PRO A 176 -22.01 -7.15 -7.47
CA PRO A 176 -22.63 -7.16 -6.14
C PRO A 176 -22.51 -8.49 -5.41
N THR A 177 -22.58 -9.63 -6.11
CA THR A 177 -22.44 -10.96 -5.52
C THR A 177 -21.04 -11.17 -4.93
N GLU A 178 -20.01 -10.76 -5.67
CA GLU A 178 -18.62 -10.85 -5.23
C GLU A 178 -18.36 -9.93 -4.02
N ARG A 179 -18.85 -8.65 -4.10
CA ARG A 179 -18.73 -7.69 -2.99
C ARG A 179 -19.44 -8.13 -1.72
N LEU A 180 -20.62 -8.73 -1.84
CA LEU A 180 -21.34 -9.30 -0.70
C LEU A 180 -20.56 -10.45 -0.05
N GLY A 181 -19.95 -11.32 -0.86
CA GLY A 181 -19.08 -12.39 -0.36
C GLY A 181 -17.87 -11.84 0.38
N ASP A 182 -17.20 -10.84 -0.16
CA ASP A 182 -16.06 -10.18 0.47
C ASP A 182 -16.43 -9.45 1.76
N LEU A 183 -17.57 -8.73 1.78
CA LEU A 183 -18.08 -8.08 2.99
C LEU A 183 -18.32 -9.12 4.12
N ARG A 184 -18.99 -10.23 3.81
CA ARG A 184 -19.23 -11.29 4.79
C ARG A 184 -17.95 -11.95 5.29
N ALA A 185 -16.94 -12.07 4.44
CA ALA A 185 -15.62 -12.53 4.82
C ALA A 185 -14.94 -11.57 5.82
N GLN A 186 -15.03 -10.25 5.58
CA GLN A 186 -14.53 -9.22 6.52
C GLN A 186 -15.26 -9.28 7.87
N VAL A 187 -16.59 -9.42 7.87
CA VAL A 187 -17.40 -9.55 9.09
C VAL A 187 -16.99 -10.83 9.87
N SER A 188 -16.85 -11.95 9.16
CA SER A 188 -16.46 -13.23 9.78
C SER A 188 -15.07 -13.17 10.41
N ALA A 189 -14.12 -12.49 9.77
CA ALA A 189 -12.78 -12.27 10.31
C ALA A 189 -12.82 -11.42 11.60
N ASN A 190 -13.67 -10.39 11.65
CA ASN A 190 -13.86 -9.58 12.85
C ASN A 190 -14.50 -10.38 14.00
N TRP A 191 -15.47 -11.26 13.72
CA TRP A 191 -16.03 -12.15 14.74
C TRP A 191 -14.98 -13.14 15.26
N ARG A 192 -14.03 -13.58 14.41
CA ARG A 192 -12.90 -14.39 14.91
C ARG A 192 -12.04 -13.60 15.90
N ALA A 193 -11.74 -12.33 15.61
CA ALA A 193 -11.04 -11.44 16.56
C ALA A 193 -11.78 -11.34 17.89
N ALA A 194 -13.09 -11.07 17.84
CA ALA A 194 -13.91 -10.95 19.04
C ALA A 194 -13.88 -12.24 19.89
N ALA A 195 -14.02 -13.41 19.24
CA ALA A 195 -13.95 -14.70 19.92
C ALA A 195 -12.59 -14.93 20.62
N ARG A 196 -11.47 -14.58 19.93
CA ARG A 196 -10.13 -14.72 20.53
C ARG A 196 -9.92 -13.78 21.72
N LEU A 197 -10.41 -12.55 21.66
CA LEU A 197 -10.35 -11.62 22.78
C LEU A 197 -11.20 -12.12 23.96
N GLN A 198 -12.38 -12.69 23.70
CA GLN A 198 -13.22 -13.32 24.73
C GLN A 198 -12.52 -14.50 25.40
N GLU A 199 -11.89 -15.39 24.64
CA GLU A 199 -11.12 -16.53 25.16
C GLU A 199 -9.97 -16.05 26.07
N LEU A 200 -9.25 -15.00 25.67
CA LEU A 200 -8.17 -14.41 26.46
C LEU A 200 -8.70 -13.75 27.75
N ALA A 201 -9.84 -13.02 27.67
CA ALA A 201 -10.46 -12.41 28.83
C ALA A 201 -11.01 -13.47 29.81
N ALA A 202 -11.59 -14.56 29.31
CA ALA A 202 -12.05 -15.67 30.14
C ALA A 202 -10.88 -16.36 30.87
N LYS A 203 -9.72 -16.49 30.21
CA LYS A 203 -8.55 -17.18 30.77
C LYS A 203 -7.76 -16.32 31.77
N TYR A 204 -7.58 -15.04 31.48
CA TYR A 204 -6.66 -14.16 32.21
C TYR A 204 -7.38 -13.06 33.01
N GLY A 205 -8.69 -12.86 32.80
CA GLY A 205 -9.47 -11.74 33.30
C GLY A 205 -9.43 -10.52 32.38
N ALA A 206 -10.54 -9.82 32.22
CA ALA A 206 -10.67 -8.66 31.34
C ALA A 206 -9.69 -7.53 31.71
N ASP A 207 -9.56 -7.19 33.01
CA ASP A 207 -8.63 -6.16 33.49
C ASP A 207 -7.17 -6.48 33.15
N THR A 208 -6.78 -7.74 33.33
CA THR A 208 -5.43 -8.20 32.99
C THR A 208 -5.16 -8.08 31.48
N LEU A 209 -6.11 -8.50 30.65
CA LEU A 209 -5.99 -8.39 29.20
C LEU A 209 -5.83 -6.93 28.75
N LEU A 210 -6.71 -6.04 29.21
CA LEU A 210 -6.64 -4.61 28.90
C LEU A 210 -5.34 -3.96 29.39
N GLY A 211 -4.87 -4.34 30.58
CA GLY A 211 -3.58 -3.89 31.12
C GLY A 211 -2.41 -4.34 30.24
N ILE A 212 -2.41 -5.59 29.78
CA ILE A 212 -1.34 -6.12 28.90
C ILE A 212 -1.40 -5.44 27.53
N MET A 213 -2.58 -5.20 26.96
CA MET A 213 -2.70 -4.45 25.70
C MET A 213 -2.01 -3.08 25.80
N GLN A 214 -2.22 -2.35 26.90
CA GLN A 214 -1.52 -1.08 27.14
C GLN A 214 -0.01 -1.28 27.31
N GLU A 215 0.43 -2.30 28.05
CA GLU A 215 1.86 -2.61 28.21
C GLU A 215 2.53 -2.97 26.88
N VAL A 216 1.84 -3.63 25.95
CA VAL A 216 2.36 -3.94 24.60
C VAL A 216 2.63 -2.66 23.80
N LEU A 217 1.75 -1.67 23.88
CA LEU A 217 1.96 -0.36 23.26
C LEU A 217 3.16 0.36 23.87
N ASP A 218 3.25 0.41 25.20
CA ASP A 218 4.32 1.08 25.95
C ASP A 218 5.69 0.39 25.71
N TYR A 219 5.68 -0.94 25.60
CA TYR A 219 6.85 -1.73 25.25
C TYR A 219 7.39 -1.38 23.85
N SER A 220 6.50 -1.33 22.85
CA SER A 220 6.87 -0.98 21.47
C SER A 220 7.38 0.47 21.37
N GLU A 221 6.77 1.41 22.07
CA GLU A 221 7.26 2.78 22.18
C GLU A 221 8.68 2.84 22.77
N THR A 222 8.90 2.13 23.88
CA THR A 222 10.21 2.09 24.54
C THR A 222 11.30 1.57 23.61
N MET A 223 11.00 0.49 22.87
CA MET A 223 11.92 -0.07 21.90
C MET A 223 12.19 0.88 20.72
N MET A 224 11.14 1.52 20.16
CA MET A 224 11.29 2.47 19.07
C MET A 224 12.12 3.69 19.51
N ARG A 225 11.85 4.24 20.70
CA ARG A 225 12.67 5.33 21.26
C ARG A 225 14.13 4.92 21.44
N ALA A 226 14.40 3.69 21.86
CA ALA A 226 15.77 3.19 21.98
C ALA A 226 16.45 3.07 20.60
N ALA A 227 15.74 2.60 19.59
CA ALA A 227 16.25 2.53 18.22
C ALA A 227 16.53 3.92 17.64
N LEU A 228 15.61 4.87 17.80
CA LEU A 228 15.81 6.26 17.35
C LEU A 228 16.98 6.94 18.08
N ARG A 229 17.15 6.69 19.40
CA ARG A 229 18.26 7.25 20.17
C ARG A 229 19.64 6.77 19.68
N ALA A 230 19.69 5.64 19.01
CA ALA A 230 20.93 5.11 18.44
C ALA A 230 21.34 5.82 17.13
N LEU A 231 20.43 6.59 16.51
CA LEU A 231 20.72 7.39 15.33
C LEU A 231 21.26 8.77 15.74
N PRO A 232 22.15 9.39 14.94
CA PRO A 232 22.65 10.73 15.22
C PRO A 232 21.54 11.77 15.13
N ASP A 233 21.65 12.85 15.92
CA ASP A 233 20.78 14.02 15.80
C ASP A 233 21.14 14.84 14.56
N GLY A 234 20.15 15.48 13.95
CA GLY A 234 20.37 16.30 12.77
C GLY A 234 19.09 16.61 12.00
N GLU A 235 19.29 17.23 10.84
CA GLU A 235 18.24 17.56 9.87
C GLU A 235 18.69 17.14 8.48
N ALA A 236 17.75 16.70 7.67
CA ALA A 236 17.97 16.37 6.26
C ALA A 236 16.69 16.67 5.46
N GLU A 237 16.88 17.03 4.20
CA GLU A 237 15.79 17.35 3.28
C GLU A 237 15.88 16.46 2.04
N PHE A 238 14.72 16.17 1.46
CA PHE A 238 14.61 15.55 0.15
C PHE A 238 13.40 16.11 -0.58
N THR A 239 13.55 16.31 -1.86
CA THR A 239 12.47 16.78 -2.74
C THR A 239 12.31 15.78 -3.87
N ASP A 240 11.07 15.38 -4.15
CA ASP A 240 10.73 14.50 -5.26
C ASP A 240 9.69 15.16 -6.18
N ILE A 241 9.78 14.87 -7.48
CA ILE A 241 8.88 15.37 -8.51
C ILE A 241 8.02 14.21 -8.99
N PHE A 242 6.71 14.39 -8.95
CA PHE A 242 5.71 13.42 -9.37
C PHE A 242 5.28 13.66 -10.82
N ASP A 243 4.87 12.60 -11.50
CA ASP A 243 4.62 12.57 -12.96
C ASP A 243 3.30 13.26 -13.38
N GLY A 244 2.60 13.94 -12.47
CA GLY A 244 1.31 14.57 -12.71
C GLY A 244 0.16 13.84 -12.01
N ASP A 245 -1.06 14.32 -12.19
CA ASP A 245 -2.24 13.85 -11.45
C ASP A 245 -3.27 13.10 -12.33
N GLY A 246 -3.03 13.00 -13.62
CA GLY A 246 -3.89 12.35 -14.60
C GLY A 246 -4.95 13.26 -15.21
N VAL A 247 -5.00 14.54 -14.83
CA VAL A 247 -5.92 15.55 -15.37
C VAL A 247 -5.15 16.55 -16.20
N ILE A 248 -5.32 16.50 -17.52
CA ILE A 248 -4.70 17.46 -18.43
C ILE A 248 -5.59 18.71 -18.48
N ALA A 249 -5.03 19.86 -18.16
CA ALA A 249 -5.76 21.12 -18.16
C ALA A 249 -6.24 21.51 -19.58
N PRO A 250 -7.37 22.21 -19.72
CA PRO A 250 -7.86 22.65 -21.02
C PRO A 250 -6.83 23.52 -21.76
N GLY A 251 -6.42 23.05 -22.94
CA GLY A 251 -5.42 23.72 -23.79
C GLY A 251 -4.00 23.22 -23.61
N GLU A 252 -3.74 22.38 -22.62
CA GLU A 252 -2.46 21.70 -22.43
C GLU A 252 -2.43 20.35 -23.17
N THR A 253 -1.24 19.85 -23.43
CA THR A 253 -1.01 18.56 -24.11
C THR A 253 -0.36 17.51 -23.21
N GLU A 254 0.14 17.94 -22.06
CA GLU A 254 0.87 17.09 -21.10
C GLU A 254 0.28 17.27 -19.71
N ASP A 255 0.41 16.23 -18.89
CA ASP A 255 0.04 16.19 -17.49
C ASP A 255 1.10 16.94 -16.66
N GLU A 256 0.71 17.94 -15.88
CA GLU A 256 1.62 18.82 -15.16
C GLU A 256 2.21 18.11 -13.93
N THR A 257 3.53 18.13 -13.82
CA THR A 257 4.24 17.57 -12.67
C THR A 257 4.05 18.43 -11.43
N PHE A 258 4.12 17.81 -10.24
CA PHE A 258 4.07 18.51 -8.96
C PHE A 258 5.16 18.02 -8.01
N THR A 259 5.42 18.78 -6.96
CA THR A 259 6.56 18.61 -6.07
C THR A 259 6.12 18.31 -4.65
N VAL A 260 6.74 17.29 -4.05
CA VAL A 260 6.63 16.99 -2.62
C VAL A 260 7.97 17.23 -1.95
N LYS A 261 7.95 17.97 -0.84
CA LYS A 261 9.14 18.27 -0.04
C LYS A 261 9.06 17.60 1.31
N LEU A 262 10.16 17.07 1.77
CA LEU A 262 10.30 16.42 3.07
C LEU A 262 11.51 16.97 3.80
N ARG A 263 11.29 17.39 5.05
CA ARG A 263 12.36 17.65 6.02
C ARG A 263 12.23 16.63 7.16
N ILE A 264 13.30 15.90 7.43
CA ILE A 264 13.44 15.03 8.62
C ILE A 264 14.25 15.79 9.66
N SER A 265 13.68 15.94 10.86
CA SER A 265 14.37 16.47 12.04
C SER A 265 14.41 15.39 13.12
N LYS A 266 15.60 14.90 13.46
CA LYS A 266 15.80 13.88 14.48
C LYS A 266 16.43 14.52 15.71
N ARG A 267 15.83 14.37 16.91
CA ARG A 267 16.27 14.92 18.19
C ARG A 267 16.10 13.89 19.31
N GLY A 268 17.21 13.50 19.95
CA GLY A 268 17.17 12.52 21.05
C GLY A 268 16.52 11.20 20.65
N ASP A 269 15.30 10.92 21.13
CA ASP A 269 14.54 9.70 20.82
C ASP A 269 13.24 9.98 20.03
N THR A 270 13.15 11.14 19.40
CA THR A 270 12.01 11.56 18.56
C THR A 270 12.45 11.93 17.15
N ILE A 271 11.55 11.83 16.22
CA ILE A 271 11.73 12.21 14.83
C ILE A 271 10.49 12.94 14.31
N THR A 272 10.70 14.00 13.56
CA THR A 272 9.65 14.74 12.86
C THR A 272 9.88 14.64 11.37
N ALA A 273 8.85 14.24 10.62
CA ALA A 273 8.78 14.32 9.17
C ALA A 273 7.84 15.48 8.81
N ASP A 274 8.41 16.55 8.29
CA ASP A 274 7.69 17.78 7.94
C ASP A 274 7.63 17.94 6.42
N PHE A 275 6.41 17.99 5.89
CA PHE A 275 6.12 18.15 4.47
C PHE A 275 5.71 19.59 4.10
N THR A 276 5.92 20.55 4.99
CA THR A 276 5.65 21.97 4.72
C THR A 276 6.44 22.43 3.50
N GLY A 277 5.76 23.12 2.57
CA GLY A 277 6.32 23.57 1.31
C GLY A 277 6.15 22.59 0.14
N SER A 278 5.47 21.45 0.34
CA SER A 278 4.92 20.66 -0.76
C SER A 278 3.83 21.45 -1.50
N ASP A 279 3.63 21.12 -2.77
CA ASP A 279 2.65 21.81 -3.61
C ASP A 279 1.22 21.72 -3.05
N PRO A 280 0.34 22.68 -3.38
CA PRO A 280 -1.09 22.60 -3.08
C PRO A 280 -1.71 21.32 -3.63
N GLN A 281 -2.88 20.93 -3.10
CA GLN A 281 -3.65 19.82 -3.68
C GLN A 281 -3.92 20.06 -5.16
N VAL A 282 -3.76 18.99 -5.94
CA VAL A 282 -3.88 18.99 -7.41
C VAL A 282 -5.31 18.65 -7.85
N PRO A 283 -5.71 19.02 -9.09
CA PRO A 283 -7.05 18.70 -9.61
C PRO A 283 -7.37 17.22 -9.65
N GLY A 284 -6.42 16.36 -10.02
CA GLY A 284 -6.62 14.93 -10.17
C GLY A 284 -6.38 14.12 -8.89
N PRO A 285 -6.59 12.79 -8.94
CA PRO A 285 -6.68 11.95 -7.74
C PRO A 285 -5.33 11.54 -7.11
N MET A 286 -4.30 12.39 -7.24
CA MET A 286 -2.99 12.19 -6.59
C MET A 286 -2.88 12.82 -5.20
N ASN A 287 -3.95 13.39 -4.67
CA ASN A 287 -3.97 14.00 -3.34
C ASN A 287 -4.03 12.94 -2.24
N ALA A 288 -3.19 13.05 -1.21
CA ALA A 288 -3.15 12.12 -0.10
C ALA A 288 -3.78 12.71 1.18
N PRO A 289 -4.67 11.99 1.87
CA PRO A 289 -5.00 12.30 3.25
C PRO A 289 -3.74 12.16 4.12
N LEU A 290 -3.63 12.94 5.20
CA LEU A 290 -2.44 12.92 6.08
C LEU A 290 -2.12 11.52 6.62
N THR A 291 -3.14 10.69 6.83
CA THR A 291 -2.97 9.30 7.30
C THR A 291 -2.22 8.42 6.29
N VAL A 292 -2.38 8.65 4.98
CA VAL A 292 -1.62 7.96 3.91
C VAL A 292 -0.17 8.43 3.91
N THR A 293 0.05 9.75 4.02
CA THR A 293 1.39 10.35 4.16
C THR A 293 2.13 9.76 5.36
N ALA A 294 1.47 9.71 6.52
CA ALA A 294 2.02 9.12 7.73
C ALA A 294 2.36 7.63 7.57
N SER A 295 1.52 6.85 6.87
CA SER A 295 1.79 5.43 6.60
C SER A 295 3.09 5.23 5.83
N GLY A 296 3.36 6.03 4.80
CA GLY A 296 4.61 5.98 4.04
C GLY A 296 5.84 6.27 4.93
N VAL A 297 5.75 7.29 5.79
CA VAL A 297 6.79 7.62 6.76
C VAL A 297 7.04 6.47 7.75
N PHE A 298 5.97 5.94 8.34
CA PHE A 298 6.06 4.86 9.32
C PHE A 298 6.68 3.60 8.75
N CYS A 299 6.30 3.19 7.53
CA CYS A 299 6.88 2.03 6.86
C CYS A 299 8.39 2.16 6.69
N ALA A 300 8.86 3.28 6.15
CA ALA A 300 10.29 3.51 5.93
C ALA A 300 11.07 3.59 7.26
N LEU A 301 10.57 4.35 8.23
CA LEU A 301 11.22 4.46 9.55
C LEU A 301 11.29 3.13 10.28
N LYS A 302 10.27 2.27 10.17
CA LYS A 302 10.28 0.93 10.75
C LYS A 302 11.40 0.07 10.17
N MET A 303 11.56 0.09 8.85
CA MET A 303 12.63 -0.65 8.16
C MET A 303 14.03 -0.16 8.57
N ILE A 304 14.19 1.15 8.74
CA ILE A 304 15.47 1.78 9.11
C ILE A 304 15.80 1.53 10.59
N ALA A 305 14.83 1.76 11.47
CA ALA A 305 15.05 1.68 12.93
C ALA A 305 15.05 0.24 13.44
N ASP A 306 14.37 -0.67 12.76
CA ASP A 306 14.21 -2.06 13.18
C ASP A 306 14.41 -3.07 12.03
N PRO A 307 15.61 -3.12 11.43
CA PRO A 307 15.91 -4.01 10.31
C PRO A 307 15.84 -5.51 10.64
N LYS A 308 15.75 -5.85 11.93
CA LYS A 308 15.60 -7.23 12.42
C LYS A 308 14.17 -7.58 12.82
N SER A 309 13.21 -6.65 12.66
CA SER A 309 11.81 -6.84 13.02
C SER A 309 11.58 -7.32 14.47
N LEU A 310 12.31 -6.73 15.41
CA LEU A 310 12.24 -7.06 16.84
C LEU A 310 11.18 -6.25 17.59
N ILE A 311 10.82 -5.07 17.08
CA ILE A 311 9.81 -4.18 17.69
C ILE A 311 8.42 -4.62 17.20
N PRO A 312 7.49 -5.00 18.10
CA PRO A 312 6.13 -5.34 17.68
C PRO A 312 5.47 -4.17 16.92
N PRO A 313 5.00 -4.38 15.67
CA PRO A 313 4.38 -3.31 14.90
C PRO A 313 2.98 -3.00 15.45
N ASN A 314 2.83 -1.83 16.07
CA ASN A 314 1.58 -1.35 16.65
C ASN A 314 1.61 0.17 16.84
N SER A 315 0.52 0.76 17.34
CA SER A 315 0.41 2.21 17.56
C SER A 315 1.47 2.78 18.53
N GLY A 316 2.02 1.96 19.42
CA GLY A 316 3.11 2.36 20.32
C GLY A 316 4.40 2.73 19.58
N CYS A 317 4.71 2.04 18.46
CA CYS A 317 5.89 2.33 17.65
C CYS A 317 5.90 3.78 17.13
N TRP A 318 4.75 4.36 16.89
CA TRP A 318 4.61 5.64 16.21
C TRP A 318 4.50 6.83 17.15
N ARG A 319 4.36 6.62 18.46
CA ARG A 319 4.30 7.70 19.45
C ARG A 319 5.50 8.65 19.43
N PRO A 320 6.76 8.21 19.16
CA PRO A 320 7.89 9.12 19.05
C PRO A 320 8.06 9.75 17.65
N VAL A 321 7.13 9.50 16.72
CA VAL A 321 7.18 10.00 15.33
C VAL A 321 6.07 11.03 15.12
N THR A 322 6.44 12.22 14.68
CA THR A 322 5.49 13.28 14.29
C THR A 322 5.53 13.46 12.78
N VAL A 323 4.35 13.51 12.15
CA VAL A 323 4.21 13.81 10.72
C VAL A 323 3.37 15.08 10.59
N THR A 324 3.89 16.08 9.88
CA THR A 324 3.22 17.37 9.66
C THR A 324 3.19 17.73 8.18
N ALA A 325 2.07 18.32 7.76
CA ALA A 325 1.91 18.86 6.41
C ALA A 325 0.87 19.99 6.43
N THR A 326 1.02 20.96 5.56
CA THR A 326 0.06 22.07 5.42
C THR A 326 -1.31 21.52 4.98
N PRO A 327 -2.42 21.82 5.67
CA PRO A 327 -3.75 21.46 5.20
C PRO A 327 -4.04 22.04 3.81
N GLY A 328 -4.61 21.24 2.90
CA GLY A 328 -4.84 21.63 1.51
C GLY A 328 -3.61 21.50 0.62
N SER A 329 -2.52 20.89 1.11
CA SER A 329 -1.42 20.43 0.26
C SER A 329 -1.71 19.04 -0.31
N VAL A 330 -0.97 18.67 -1.35
CA VAL A 330 -1.11 17.36 -2.02
C VAL A 330 -0.87 16.15 -1.08
N VAL A 331 -0.21 16.36 0.05
CA VAL A 331 0.08 15.34 1.09
C VAL A 331 -0.78 15.49 2.36
N ASN A 332 -1.72 16.45 2.38
CA ASN A 332 -2.72 16.65 3.44
C ASN A 332 -3.99 17.27 2.86
N ALA A 333 -4.60 16.54 1.94
CA ALA A 333 -5.73 16.97 1.16
C ALA A 333 -6.99 17.25 1.99
N GLN A 334 -7.78 18.17 1.49
CA GLN A 334 -9.07 18.57 2.03
C GLN A 334 -10.18 18.33 1.01
N LEU A 335 -11.40 18.05 1.48
CA LEU A 335 -12.58 17.95 0.62
C LEU A 335 -12.70 19.19 -0.29
N PRO A 336 -13.12 19.01 -1.57
CA PRO A 336 -13.60 17.77 -2.21
C PRO A 336 -12.53 17.04 -3.04
N ALA A 337 -11.24 17.24 -2.77
CA ALA A 337 -10.15 16.70 -3.58
C ALA A 337 -10.26 15.16 -3.77
N PRO A 338 -10.02 14.64 -4.98
CA PRO A 338 -9.98 13.21 -5.24
C PRO A 338 -8.66 12.62 -4.75
N VAL A 339 -8.66 11.34 -4.31
CA VAL A 339 -7.53 10.74 -3.58
C VAL A 339 -7.19 9.30 -4.00
N VAL A 340 -7.90 8.72 -4.97
CA VAL A 340 -7.84 7.27 -5.21
C VAL A 340 -6.46 6.75 -5.58
N TYR A 341 -5.65 7.52 -6.33
CA TYR A 341 -4.31 7.10 -6.72
C TYR A 341 -3.29 7.22 -5.57
N ALA A 342 -3.46 8.22 -4.71
CA ALA A 342 -2.44 8.57 -3.74
C ALA A 342 -2.21 7.50 -2.68
N ASN A 343 -3.23 6.70 -2.34
CA ASN A 343 -3.06 5.65 -1.33
C ASN A 343 -1.81 4.79 -1.63
N HIS A 344 -1.65 4.35 -2.86
CA HIS A 344 -0.51 3.52 -3.22
C HIS A 344 0.60 4.28 -3.95
N GLU A 345 0.33 5.33 -4.75
CA GLU A 345 1.41 6.03 -5.47
C GLU A 345 2.16 6.99 -4.54
N MET A 346 1.45 7.85 -3.81
CA MET A 346 2.08 8.81 -2.89
C MET A 346 2.83 8.11 -1.76
N SER A 347 2.24 7.08 -1.15
CA SER A 347 2.86 6.37 -0.04
C SER A 347 4.16 5.66 -0.41
N HIS A 348 4.25 5.07 -1.61
CA HIS A 348 5.48 4.47 -2.13
C HIS A 348 6.59 5.51 -2.28
N ARG A 349 6.25 6.66 -2.89
CA ARG A 349 7.18 7.76 -3.11
C ARG A 349 7.62 8.39 -1.79
N ILE A 350 6.71 8.60 -0.84
CA ILE A 350 7.03 9.11 0.51
C ILE A 350 7.99 8.17 1.23
N ALA A 351 7.79 6.86 1.16
CA ALA A 351 8.70 5.91 1.77
C ALA A 351 10.11 5.99 1.15
N ASP A 352 10.21 6.12 -0.18
CA ASP A 352 11.48 6.33 -0.86
C ASP A 352 12.12 7.68 -0.47
N MET A 353 11.34 8.76 -0.34
CA MET A 353 11.83 10.07 0.13
C MET A 353 12.41 10.00 1.54
N VAL A 354 11.74 9.26 2.44
CA VAL A 354 12.26 9.02 3.81
C VAL A 354 13.57 8.25 3.75
N MET A 355 13.68 7.22 2.91
CA MET A 355 14.95 6.48 2.71
C MET A 355 16.06 7.39 2.23
N ALA A 356 15.78 8.27 1.26
CA ALA A 356 16.74 9.24 0.73
C ALA A 356 17.18 10.28 1.78
N ALA A 357 16.24 10.88 2.51
CA ALA A 357 16.57 11.84 3.56
C ALA A 357 17.36 11.18 4.70
N MET A 358 16.99 9.97 5.10
CA MET A 358 17.66 9.22 6.15
C MET A 358 19.07 8.74 5.76
N PHE A 359 19.47 8.82 4.50
CA PHE A 359 20.84 8.56 4.07
C PHE A 359 21.87 9.42 4.82
N ALA A 360 21.54 10.67 5.13
CA ALA A 360 22.40 11.57 5.89
C ALA A 360 22.68 11.07 7.32
N PHE A 361 21.77 10.29 7.91
CA PHE A 361 21.88 9.79 9.30
C PHE A 361 22.43 8.37 9.36
N THR A 362 22.08 7.54 8.39
CA THR A 362 22.37 6.10 8.45
C THR A 362 22.53 5.49 7.05
N PRO A 363 23.63 5.80 6.33
CA PRO A 363 23.82 5.32 4.96
C PRO A 363 23.85 3.79 4.84
N ARG A 364 24.14 3.07 5.92
CA ARG A 364 24.25 1.61 5.92
C ARG A 364 22.91 0.86 6.06
N THR A 365 21.81 1.55 6.35
CA THR A 365 20.50 0.92 6.60
C THR A 365 19.42 1.36 5.62
N VAL A 366 19.73 2.32 4.74
CA VAL A 366 18.82 2.79 3.71
C VAL A 366 19.06 2.09 2.38
N MET A 367 18.14 2.24 1.46
CA MET A 367 18.22 1.73 0.09
C MET A 367 18.00 2.84 -0.92
N ALA A 368 18.48 2.65 -2.13
CA ALA A 368 18.18 3.51 -3.28
C ALA A 368 16.68 3.44 -3.63
N GLY A 369 16.20 4.36 -4.45
CA GLY A 369 14.79 4.43 -4.84
C GLY A 369 14.27 3.10 -5.36
N SER A 370 13.14 2.67 -4.84
CA SER A 370 12.40 1.51 -5.35
C SER A 370 11.71 1.86 -6.68
N GLN A 371 10.97 0.92 -7.26
CA GLN A 371 10.08 1.23 -8.40
C GLN A 371 9.17 2.45 -8.10
N GLY A 372 8.84 2.73 -6.84
CA GLY A 372 8.11 3.92 -6.39
C GLY A 372 6.67 4.04 -6.90
N THR A 373 6.08 2.95 -7.32
CA THR A 373 4.71 2.86 -7.87
C THR A 373 4.11 1.49 -7.61
N SER A 374 2.79 1.39 -7.57
CA SER A 374 2.09 0.10 -7.65
C SER A 374 1.91 -0.38 -9.08
N ALA A 375 2.05 0.51 -10.06
CA ALA A 375 1.81 0.23 -11.47
C ALA A 375 0.49 -0.54 -11.68
N VAL A 376 -0.62 0.07 -11.25
CA VAL A 376 -1.96 -0.55 -11.27
C VAL A 376 -2.51 -0.57 -12.68
N MET A 377 -3.11 -1.70 -13.05
CA MET A 377 -3.91 -1.86 -14.26
C MET A 377 -5.27 -2.47 -13.89
N THR A 378 -6.34 -1.82 -14.31
CA THR A 378 -7.70 -2.34 -14.16
C THR A 378 -8.33 -2.62 -15.52
N PHE A 379 -9.15 -3.66 -15.58
CA PHE A 379 -9.98 -3.97 -16.75
C PHE A 379 -11.41 -4.25 -16.27
N GLY A 380 -12.38 -3.79 -17.04
CA GLY A 380 -13.77 -4.09 -16.76
C GLY A 380 -14.61 -4.14 -18.04
N GLY A 381 -15.74 -4.79 -17.91
CA GLY A 381 -16.66 -4.96 -19.03
C GLY A 381 -17.69 -6.03 -18.76
N THR A 382 -18.20 -6.66 -19.82
CA THR A 382 -19.06 -7.83 -19.76
C THR A 382 -18.28 -9.02 -20.31
N ASP A 383 -18.17 -10.07 -19.51
CA ASP A 383 -17.51 -11.30 -19.95
C ASP A 383 -18.37 -12.01 -21.01
N TYR A 384 -17.85 -12.17 -22.23
CA TYR A 384 -18.57 -12.81 -23.32
C TYR A 384 -18.90 -14.29 -23.07
N ARG A 385 -18.21 -14.92 -22.12
CA ARG A 385 -18.40 -16.35 -21.77
C ARG A 385 -19.62 -16.55 -20.86
N THR A 386 -19.90 -15.60 -19.97
CA THR A 386 -20.94 -15.70 -18.93
C THR A 386 -22.07 -14.70 -19.10
N GLY A 387 -21.82 -13.59 -19.80
CA GLY A 387 -22.74 -12.44 -19.89
C GLY A 387 -22.71 -11.55 -18.64
N GLU A 388 -21.89 -11.85 -17.65
CA GLU A 388 -21.80 -11.10 -16.39
C GLU A 388 -20.79 -9.94 -16.46
N ARG A 389 -21.00 -8.95 -15.60
CA ARG A 389 -20.03 -7.86 -15.42
C ARG A 389 -18.81 -8.36 -14.64
N TYR A 390 -17.64 -7.86 -14.99
CA TYR A 390 -16.40 -8.14 -14.25
C TYR A 390 -15.58 -6.86 -14.04
N VAL A 391 -14.75 -6.88 -13.00
CA VAL A 391 -13.68 -5.91 -12.76
C VAL A 391 -12.44 -6.70 -12.33
N SER A 392 -11.35 -6.55 -13.10
CA SER A 392 -10.03 -7.08 -12.78
C SER A 392 -9.15 -5.95 -12.26
N TYR A 393 -8.37 -6.22 -11.24
CA TYR A 393 -7.40 -5.29 -10.65
C TYR A 393 -6.07 -6.00 -10.50
N GLU A 394 -5.02 -5.45 -11.09
CA GLU A 394 -3.66 -6.00 -11.03
C GLU A 394 -2.65 -4.90 -10.69
N SER A 395 -1.66 -5.24 -9.87
CA SER A 395 -0.51 -4.39 -9.57
C SER A 395 0.75 -5.05 -10.10
N VAL A 396 1.46 -4.38 -11.00
CA VAL A 396 2.69 -4.92 -11.61
C VAL A 396 3.89 -4.58 -10.74
N LYS A 397 4.61 -5.61 -10.32
CA LYS A 397 5.80 -5.46 -9.47
C LYS A 397 7.00 -5.07 -10.32
N GLY A 398 7.95 -4.32 -9.76
CA GLY A 398 9.15 -3.87 -10.44
C GLY A 398 10.40 -4.09 -9.61
N GLY A 399 11.35 -3.15 -9.68
CA GLY A 399 12.60 -3.24 -8.95
C GLY A 399 12.53 -2.74 -7.51
N PHE A 400 13.21 -3.43 -6.59
CA PHE A 400 13.46 -2.96 -5.22
C PHE A 400 14.87 -2.36 -5.15
N GLY A 401 15.05 -1.22 -4.46
CA GLY A 401 16.29 -0.46 -4.41
C GLY A 401 17.52 -1.26 -3.97
N ALA A 402 18.67 -0.97 -4.55
CA ALA A 402 19.93 -1.51 -4.10
C ALA A 402 20.28 -1.02 -2.69
N ARG A 403 21.04 -1.81 -1.96
CA ARG A 403 21.46 -1.55 -0.58
C ARG A 403 22.97 -1.54 -0.47
N PRO A 404 23.55 -1.01 0.62
CA PRO A 404 25.01 -0.90 0.79
C PRO A 404 25.81 -2.20 0.70
N VAL A 405 25.12 -3.35 0.80
CA VAL A 405 25.76 -4.69 0.90
C VAL A 405 25.21 -5.72 -0.07
N LYS A 406 24.22 -5.35 -0.89
CA LYS A 406 23.62 -6.26 -1.87
C LYS A 406 22.78 -5.56 -2.94
N ASP A 407 22.64 -6.23 -4.07
CA ASP A 407 21.81 -5.81 -5.18
C ASP A 407 20.34 -5.64 -4.79
N GLY A 408 19.63 -4.85 -5.55
CA GLY A 408 18.18 -4.75 -5.52
C GLY A 408 17.53 -6.08 -5.90
N ILE A 409 16.27 -6.26 -5.47
CA ILE A 409 15.49 -7.47 -5.76
C ILE A 409 14.65 -7.22 -7.01
N ASN A 410 14.59 -8.18 -7.93
CA ASN A 410 13.76 -8.10 -9.13
C ASN A 410 12.32 -8.51 -8.82
N ALA A 411 11.35 -7.93 -9.52
CA ALA A 411 9.95 -8.35 -9.54
C ALA A 411 9.31 -8.45 -8.13
N VAL A 412 9.57 -7.48 -7.28
CA VAL A 412 9.05 -7.46 -5.91
C VAL A 412 8.23 -6.18 -5.65
N ALA A 413 7.21 -6.28 -4.81
CA ALA A 413 6.46 -5.10 -4.38
C ALA A 413 7.38 -4.10 -3.68
N SER A 414 7.11 -2.81 -3.86
CA SER A 414 7.93 -1.77 -3.24
C SER A 414 7.63 -1.65 -1.73
N THR A 415 8.31 -0.75 -1.07
CA THR A 415 8.48 -0.59 0.39
C THR A 415 7.21 -0.73 1.24
N VAL A 416 6.06 -0.23 0.76
CA VAL A 416 4.81 -0.16 1.53
C VAL A 416 3.80 -1.25 1.18
N SER A 417 4.15 -2.18 0.30
CA SER A 417 3.26 -3.25 -0.17
C SER A 417 3.93 -4.62 -0.10
N ASN A 418 3.16 -5.63 0.23
CA ASN A 418 3.52 -7.04 0.10
C ASN A 418 2.45 -7.83 -0.68
N MET A 419 1.60 -7.14 -1.44
CA MET A 419 0.57 -7.74 -2.27
C MET A 419 1.21 -8.71 -3.26
N MET A 420 0.64 -9.91 -3.39
CA MET A 420 1.10 -10.94 -4.32
C MET A 420 0.54 -10.70 -5.73
N ASN A 421 1.15 -11.31 -6.73
CA ASN A 421 0.57 -11.37 -8.07
C ASN A 421 -0.58 -12.38 -8.08
N THR A 422 -1.66 -12.06 -8.80
CA THR A 422 -2.65 -13.06 -9.16
C THR A 422 -2.02 -14.05 -10.14
N PRO A 423 -2.07 -15.38 -9.91
CA PRO A 423 -1.59 -16.37 -10.86
C PRO A 423 -2.23 -16.20 -12.22
N ILE A 424 -1.47 -16.42 -13.29
CA ILE A 424 -1.91 -16.21 -14.68
C ILE A 424 -3.15 -17.06 -14.97
N GLU A 425 -3.17 -18.30 -14.49
CA GLU A 425 -4.29 -19.22 -14.67
C GLU A 425 -5.59 -18.67 -14.05
N ILE A 426 -5.50 -18.04 -12.87
CA ILE A 426 -6.66 -17.44 -12.21
C ILE A 426 -7.15 -16.22 -13.00
N ILE A 427 -6.25 -15.38 -13.52
CA ILE A 427 -6.62 -14.23 -14.36
C ILE A 427 -7.38 -14.72 -15.59
N GLU A 428 -6.83 -15.70 -16.33
CA GLU A 428 -7.41 -16.20 -17.58
C GLU A 428 -8.73 -16.97 -17.34
N MET A 429 -8.86 -17.65 -16.20
CA MET A 429 -10.11 -18.30 -15.80
C MET A 429 -11.18 -17.31 -15.38
N SER A 430 -10.82 -16.28 -14.61
CA SER A 430 -11.77 -15.34 -14.01
C SER A 430 -12.18 -14.20 -14.93
N PHE A 431 -11.31 -13.81 -15.87
CA PHE A 431 -11.52 -12.65 -16.72
C PHE A 431 -11.32 -12.98 -18.20
N PRO A 432 -11.97 -12.26 -19.14
CA PRO A 432 -11.77 -12.44 -20.58
C PRO A 432 -10.46 -11.76 -21.04
N LEU A 433 -9.36 -12.13 -20.41
CA LEU A 433 -8.01 -11.64 -20.65
C LEU A 433 -7.07 -12.84 -20.86
N ARG A 434 -5.99 -12.63 -21.59
CA ARG A 434 -4.87 -13.56 -21.71
C ARG A 434 -3.57 -12.86 -21.37
N VAL A 435 -2.72 -13.46 -20.57
CA VAL A 435 -1.39 -12.94 -20.27
C VAL A 435 -0.42 -13.48 -21.32
N GLN A 436 0.05 -12.62 -22.20
CA GLN A 436 0.95 -12.98 -23.31
C GLN A 436 2.42 -13.01 -22.88
N GLU A 437 2.79 -12.18 -21.90
CA GLU A 437 4.17 -12.07 -21.43
C GLU A 437 4.21 -11.65 -19.96
N TYR A 438 5.16 -12.23 -19.24
CA TYR A 438 5.54 -11.83 -17.89
C TYR A 438 7.04 -12.10 -17.74
N SER A 439 7.86 -11.06 -17.92
CA SER A 439 9.32 -11.16 -17.99
C SER A 439 10.00 -10.01 -17.25
N LEU A 440 11.27 -10.17 -16.92
CA LEU A 440 12.12 -9.08 -16.45
C LEU A 440 12.51 -8.17 -17.61
N VAL A 441 12.69 -6.87 -17.33
CA VAL A 441 13.19 -5.89 -18.32
C VAL A 441 14.70 -5.77 -18.15
N PRO A 442 15.51 -6.28 -19.11
CA PRO A 442 16.97 -6.10 -19.07
C PRO A 442 17.36 -4.63 -19.00
N ASP A 443 18.49 -4.32 -18.37
CA ASP A 443 19.06 -2.98 -18.23
C ASP A 443 18.20 -1.97 -17.45
N SER A 444 17.08 -2.38 -16.88
CA SER A 444 16.19 -1.48 -16.15
C SER A 444 16.67 -1.15 -14.73
N GLY A 445 17.49 -2.01 -14.11
CA GLY A 445 18.09 -1.74 -12.80
C GLY A 445 19.24 -0.73 -12.90
N GLY A 446 19.22 0.31 -12.06
CA GLY A 446 20.26 1.33 -12.00
C GLY A 446 21.64 0.72 -11.71
N ALA A 447 22.65 1.11 -12.50
CA ALA A 447 24.03 0.66 -12.31
C ALA A 447 24.61 1.18 -10.99
N GLY A 448 25.40 0.36 -10.31
CA GLY A 448 26.05 0.68 -9.04
C GLY A 448 27.06 -0.39 -8.65
N THR A 449 27.81 -0.15 -7.57
CA THR A 449 28.53 -1.24 -6.88
C THR A 449 27.55 -2.37 -6.57
N TRP A 450 26.34 -1.99 -6.20
CA TRP A 450 25.17 -2.85 -6.08
C TRP A 450 24.11 -2.39 -7.08
N ARG A 451 23.74 -3.29 -8.01
CA ARG A 451 22.76 -3.02 -9.07
C ARG A 451 21.35 -2.89 -8.47
N GLY A 452 20.55 -1.95 -8.98
CA GLY A 452 19.13 -1.88 -8.73
C GLY A 452 18.38 -3.12 -9.22
N GLY A 453 17.25 -3.45 -8.60
CA GLY A 453 16.35 -4.50 -9.07
C GLY A 453 15.76 -4.15 -10.44
N LEU A 454 15.48 -5.16 -11.25
CA LEU A 454 14.89 -5.01 -12.57
C LEU A 454 13.40 -4.78 -12.51
N GLY A 455 12.90 -3.98 -13.45
CA GLY A 455 11.49 -3.85 -13.77
C GLY A 455 10.92 -5.12 -14.39
N VAL A 456 9.59 -5.15 -14.49
CA VAL A 456 8.83 -6.27 -15.06
C VAL A 456 8.03 -5.78 -16.25
N ARG A 457 8.07 -6.54 -17.34
CA ARG A 457 7.20 -6.38 -18.48
C ARG A 457 6.03 -7.35 -18.35
N ARG A 458 4.80 -6.82 -18.40
CA ARG A 458 3.57 -7.60 -18.40
C ARG A 458 2.69 -7.18 -19.57
N VAL A 459 2.20 -8.16 -20.32
CA VAL A 459 1.39 -7.95 -21.51
C VAL A 459 0.10 -8.74 -21.40
N TRP A 460 -1.04 -8.02 -21.46
CA TRP A 460 -2.37 -8.62 -21.50
C TRP A 460 -2.98 -8.47 -22.89
N GLN A 461 -3.62 -9.51 -23.38
CA GLN A 461 -4.49 -9.47 -24.55
C GLN A 461 -5.95 -9.40 -24.14
N VAL A 462 -6.69 -8.48 -24.70
CA VAL A 462 -8.15 -8.34 -24.50
C VAL A 462 -8.86 -9.33 -25.42
N LEU A 463 -9.62 -10.29 -24.85
CA LEU A 463 -10.30 -11.35 -25.60
C LEU A 463 -11.76 -11.00 -25.95
N GLN A 464 -12.37 -10.06 -25.24
CA GLN A 464 -13.73 -9.57 -25.50
C GLN A 464 -13.76 -8.45 -26.53
N ARG A 465 -14.97 -8.03 -26.95
CA ARG A 465 -15.15 -6.97 -27.97
C ARG A 465 -14.38 -5.69 -27.63
N GLN A 466 -14.42 -5.28 -26.36
CA GLN A 466 -13.63 -4.18 -25.80
C GLN A 466 -13.58 -4.29 -24.27
N ALA A 467 -12.52 -3.82 -23.65
CA ALA A 467 -12.42 -3.59 -22.22
C ALA A 467 -12.35 -2.09 -21.93
N HIS A 468 -13.06 -1.64 -20.90
CA HIS A 468 -12.75 -0.38 -20.25
C HIS A 468 -11.60 -0.63 -19.31
N ALA A 469 -10.48 0.03 -19.55
CA ALA A 469 -9.28 -0.14 -18.77
C ALA A 469 -8.85 1.18 -18.15
N ALA A 470 -8.13 1.11 -17.04
CA ALA A 470 -7.46 2.27 -16.47
C ALA A 470 -6.10 1.88 -15.94
N VAL A 471 -5.17 2.82 -16.03
CA VAL A 471 -3.81 2.69 -15.52
C VAL A 471 -3.52 3.77 -14.50
N CYS A 472 -2.71 3.41 -13.49
CA CYS A 472 -2.10 4.36 -12.58
C CYS A 472 -0.67 3.89 -12.31
N CYS A 473 0.31 4.67 -12.78
CA CYS A 473 1.72 4.34 -12.70
C CYS A 473 2.54 5.62 -12.57
N GLU A 474 3.37 5.70 -11.55
CA GLU A 474 4.39 6.75 -11.39
C GLU A 474 5.71 6.32 -12.05
N ARG A 475 6.69 7.21 -12.03
CA ARG A 475 8.03 6.97 -12.59
C ARG A 475 8.07 6.78 -14.10
N THR A 476 7.15 7.37 -14.84
CA THR A 476 7.19 7.40 -16.31
C THR A 476 8.06 8.55 -16.84
N VAL A 477 8.25 9.60 -16.04
CA VAL A 477 9.07 10.79 -16.33
C VAL A 477 10.26 10.85 -15.38
N THR A 478 10.03 10.79 -14.08
CA THR A 478 11.07 10.88 -13.04
C THR A 478 11.55 9.48 -12.64
N PRO A 479 12.76 9.04 -13.03
CA PRO A 479 13.22 7.68 -12.75
C PRO A 479 13.52 7.47 -11.26
N PRO A 480 13.49 6.22 -10.75
CA PRO A 480 13.92 5.89 -9.39
C PRO A 480 15.38 6.28 -9.16
N PHE A 481 15.66 7.04 -8.10
CA PHE A 481 16.99 7.59 -7.82
C PHE A 481 18.00 6.54 -7.34
N GLY A 482 19.27 6.70 -7.73
CA GLY A 482 20.39 5.99 -7.12
C GLY A 482 20.88 6.67 -5.85
N LEU A 483 21.65 5.96 -5.02
CA LEU A 483 22.30 6.50 -3.82
C LEU A 483 23.81 6.24 -3.84
N ASP A 484 24.55 7.06 -3.10
CA ASP A 484 26.01 6.93 -2.89
C ASP A 484 26.82 6.81 -4.21
N GLY A 485 26.39 7.52 -5.27
CA GLY A 485 27.01 7.45 -6.61
C GLY A 485 26.44 6.36 -7.52
N GLY A 486 25.45 5.60 -7.09
CA GLY A 486 24.68 4.70 -7.93
C GLY A 486 23.81 5.47 -8.95
N LYS A 487 23.53 4.83 -10.08
CA LYS A 487 22.71 5.41 -11.17
C LYS A 487 21.21 5.19 -10.91
N PRO A 488 20.34 6.06 -11.47
CA PRO A 488 18.90 5.82 -11.44
C PRO A 488 18.52 4.55 -12.21
N GLY A 489 17.37 3.96 -11.84
CA GLY A 489 16.73 2.88 -12.60
C GLY A 489 16.05 3.40 -13.86
N ALA A 490 15.61 2.50 -14.74
CA ALA A 490 14.83 2.86 -15.91
C ALA A 490 13.39 3.26 -15.51
N PRO A 491 12.81 4.26 -16.20
CA PRO A 491 11.42 4.65 -15.97
C PRO A 491 10.43 3.60 -16.49
N ALA A 492 9.17 3.72 -16.08
CA ALA A 492 8.06 2.91 -16.58
C ALA A 492 7.72 3.22 -18.05
N ARG A 493 7.17 2.24 -18.76
CA ARG A 493 6.59 2.37 -20.09
C ARG A 493 5.21 1.76 -20.16
N LEU A 494 4.30 2.47 -20.81
CA LEU A 494 2.89 2.09 -20.90
C LEU A 494 2.44 2.20 -22.34
N GLU A 495 1.92 1.11 -22.93
CA GLU A 495 1.52 1.09 -24.33
C GLU A 495 0.21 0.32 -24.54
N LEU A 496 -0.57 0.78 -25.50
CA LEU A 496 -1.67 0.03 -26.11
C LEU A 496 -1.30 -0.28 -27.55
N ILE A 497 -1.31 -1.57 -27.92
CA ILE A 497 -1.04 -2.06 -29.27
C ILE A 497 -2.33 -2.67 -29.82
N PRO A 498 -3.09 -1.95 -30.65
CA PRO A 498 -4.29 -2.47 -31.30
C PRO A 498 -3.96 -3.65 -32.24
N LEU A 499 -4.91 -4.58 -32.42
CA LEU A 499 -4.74 -5.74 -33.31
C LEU A 499 -4.31 -5.34 -34.74
N ASN A 500 -4.89 -4.26 -35.24
CA ASN A 500 -4.63 -3.70 -36.57
C ASN A 500 -4.28 -2.21 -36.41
N GLY A 501 -3.05 -1.90 -36.03
CA GLY A 501 -2.65 -0.50 -35.86
C GLY A 501 -1.27 -0.35 -35.18
N ASN A 502 -0.82 0.88 -35.12
CA ASN A 502 0.45 1.20 -34.48
C ASN A 502 0.29 1.25 -32.96
N ALA A 503 1.34 0.86 -32.24
CA ALA A 503 1.44 1.06 -30.82
C ALA A 503 1.29 2.55 -30.47
N ARG A 504 0.52 2.84 -29.42
CA ARG A 504 0.42 4.19 -28.86
C ARG A 504 0.84 4.18 -27.40
N ARG A 505 1.62 5.16 -27.01
CA ARG A 505 1.94 5.39 -25.60
C ARG A 505 0.67 5.79 -24.84
N LEU A 506 0.48 5.22 -23.67
CA LEU A 506 -0.56 5.62 -22.73
C LEU A 506 -0.01 6.72 -21.81
N THR A 507 -0.91 7.53 -21.27
CA THR A 507 -0.63 8.42 -20.15
C THR A 507 -0.29 7.61 -18.90
N SER A 508 0.42 8.21 -17.97
CA SER A 508 0.77 7.56 -16.69
C SER A 508 -0.44 7.20 -15.84
N LYS A 509 -1.55 7.92 -16.02
CA LYS A 509 -2.79 7.79 -15.26
C LYS A 509 -4.01 8.02 -16.15
N GLY A 510 -5.13 7.35 -15.79
CA GLY A 510 -6.42 7.57 -16.43
C GLY A 510 -7.00 6.37 -17.15
N GLY A 511 -8.23 6.54 -17.64
CA GLY A 511 -9.01 5.51 -18.32
C GLY A 511 -8.83 5.51 -19.83
N PHE A 512 -8.95 4.33 -20.45
CA PHE A 512 -8.93 4.16 -21.89
C PHE A 512 -9.78 2.96 -22.33
N ILE A 513 -10.10 2.90 -23.62
CA ILE A 513 -10.75 1.73 -24.23
C ILE A 513 -9.70 0.87 -24.92
N ALA A 514 -9.67 -0.42 -24.57
CA ALA A 514 -8.86 -1.43 -25.24
C ALA A 514 -9.76 -2.31 -26.12
N PRO A 515 -9.68 -2.20 -27.46
CA PRO A 515 -10.45 -3.01 -28.39
C PRO A 515 -10.11 -4.50 -28.35
N ALA A 516 -10.95 -5.35 -28.95
CA ALA A 516 -10.69 -6.79 -29.08
C ALA A 516 -9.32 -7.06 -29.73
N GLY A 517 -8.61 -8.03 -29.17
CA GLY A 517 -7.29 -8.45 -29.65
C GLY A 517 -6.14 -7.49 -29.36
N SER A 518 -6.42 -6.30 -28.78
CA SER A 518 -5.37 -5.37 -28.37
C SER A 518 -4.48 -5.98 -27.30
N LEU A 519 -3.19 -5.60 -27.35
CA LEU A 519 -2.24 -5.84 -26.27
C LEU A 519 -2.11 -4.58 -25.42
N VAL A 520 -2.22 -4.74 -24.10
CA VAL A 520 -1.93 -3.70 -23.10
C VAL A 520 -0.62 -4.07 -22.44
N VAL A 521 0.36 -3.17 -22.51
CA VAL A 521 1.74 -3.41 -22.07
C VAL A 521 2.05 -2.48 -20.91
N ILE A 522 2.57 -3.04 -19.83
CA ILE A 522 3.24 -2.30 -18.76
C ILE A 522 4.66 -2.84 -18.64
N GLU A 523 5.65 -1.95 -18.75
CA GLU A 523 6.99 -2.15 -18.22
C GLU A 523 7.08 -1.34 -16.93
N ALA A 524 7.00 -2.02 -15.79
CA ALA A 524 7.19 -1.39 -14.48
C ALA A 524 8.62 -0.90 -14.33
N PRO A 525 8.88 0.17 -13.54
CA PRO A 525 10.22 0.73 -13.41
C PRO A 525 11.21 -0.28 -12.84
N GLY A 526 12.47 -0.14 -13.21
CA GLY A 526 13.56 -0.66 -12.43
C GLY A 526 13.70 0.09 -11.10
N SER A 527 14.81 -0.06 -10.42
CA SER A 527 15.11 0.66 -9.18
C SER A 527 16.53 1.21 -9.18
N GLY A 528 16.83 2.13 -8.24
CA GLY A 528 18.14 2.77 -8.17
C GLY A 528 19.25 1.83 -7.72
N GLY A 529 20.46 2.05 -8.28
CA GLY A 529 21.70 1.44 -7.86
C GLY A 529 22.29 2.10 -6.60
N TYR A 530 23.21 1.42 -5.93
CA TYR A 530 23.91 1.92 -4.75
C TYR A 530 25.42 1.84 -4.92
N GLY A 531 26.13 2.92 -4.60
CA GLY A 531 27.57 3.05 -4.78
C GLY A 531 27.99 3.22 -6.25
N PRO A 532 29.21 3.69 -6.54
CA PRO A 532 29.65 3.94 -7.90
C PRO A 532 29.73 2.65 -8.73
N PRO A 533 29.27 2.66 -10.00
CA PRO A 533 29.30 1.47 -10.88
C PRO A 533 30.70 0.86 -11.06
N SER A 534 31.75 1.68 -11.01
CA SER A 534 33.14 1.23 -11.09
C SER A 534 33.57 0.30 -9.94
N GLY A 535 32.83 0.30 -8.84
CA GLY A 535 33.04 -0.58 -7.69
C GLY A 535 32.38 -1.96 -7.81
N ARG A 536 31.63 -2.24 -8.90
CA ARG A 536 30.98 -3.54 -9.08
C ARG A 536 32.00 -4.64 -9.35
N ASP A 537 31.86 -5.73 -8.62
CA ASP A 537 32.66 -6.94 -8.84
C ASP A 537 32.45 -7.48 -10.26
N ARG A 538 33.56 -7.81 -10.95
CA ARG A 538 33.52 -8.24 -12.35
C ARG A 538 32.85 -9.61 -12.54
N ALA A 539 33.00 -10.53 -11.61
CA ALA A 539 32.37 -11.83 -11.70
C ALA A 539 30.84 -11.68 -11.59
N ARG A 540 30.36 -10.85 -10.66
CA ARG A 540 28.94 -10.52 -10.55
C ARG A 540 28.38 -9.82 -11.79
N LEU A 541 29.13 -8.92 -12.41
CA LEU A 541 28.70 -8.29 -13.65
C LEU A 541 28.59 -9.31 -14.78
N SER A 542 29.54 -10.25 -14.85
CA SER A 542 29.48 -11.33 -15.85
C SER A 542 28.30 -12.28 -15.61
N GLU A 543 28.00 -12.60 -14.35
CA GLU A 543 26.78 -13.34 -13.98
C GLU A 543 25.51 -12.57 -14.42
N ASP A 544 25.41 -11.27 -14.15
CA ASP A 544 24.29 -10.44 -14.60
C ASP A 544 24.11 -10.48 -16.13
N VAL A 545 25.21 -10.54 -16.89
CA VAL A 545 25.15 -10.62 -18.36
C VAL A 545 24.70 -12.01 -18.82
N LEU A 546 25.20 -13.07 -18.18
CA LEU A 546 24.79 -14.45 -18.47
C LEU A 546 23.31 -14.69 -18.15
N ASP A 547 22.82 -14.13 -17.05
CA ASP A 547 21.43 -14.20 -16.63
C ASP A 547 20.50 -13.29 -17.44
N GLY A 548 21.04 -12.44 -18.33
CA GLY A 548 20.27 -11.49 -19.14
C GLY A 548 19.75 -10.28 -18.36
N TYR A 549 20.27 -10.00 -17.18
CA TYR A 549 19.89 -8.83 -16.37
C TYR A 549 20.53 -7.55 -16.90
N VAL A 550 21.74 -7.66 -17.42
CA VAL A 550 22.51 -6.56 -18.01
C VAL A 550 22.97 -7.01 -19.41
N THR A 551 22.72 -6.19 -20.42
CA THR A 551 23.25 -6.49 -21.77
C THR A 551 24.76 -6.18 -21.83
N SER A 552 25.51 -6.84 -22.74
CA SER A 552 26.92 -6.51 -22.96
C SER A 552 27.13 -5.05 -23.35
N VAL A 553 26.14 -4.42 -24.01
CA VAL A 553 26.16 -2.99 -24.34
C VAL A 553 26.07 -2.13 -23.10
N ALA A 554 25.14 -2.43 -22.20
CA ALA A 554 24.98 -1.73 -20.94
C ALA A 554 26.18 -1.95 -20.01
N ALA A 555 26.76 -3.15 -19.98
CA ALA A 555 27.97 -3.43 -19.22
C ALA A 555 29.13 -2.50 -19.61
N ARG A 556 29.33 -2.26 -20.91
CA ARG A 556 30.34 -1.29 -21.40
C ARG A 556 29.97 0.15 -21.06
N ARG A 557 28.73 0.54 -21.34
CA ARG A 557 28.25 1.92 -21.17
C ARG A 557 28.26 2.37 -19.70
N ASP A 558 27.75 1.53 -18.81
CA ASP A 558 27.43 1.92 -17.44
C ASP A 558 28.53 1.51 -16.44
N TYR A 559 29.24 0.43 -16.69
CA TYR A 559 30.31 -0.08 -15.82
C TYR A 559 31.71 0.09 -16.42
N GLY A 560 31.82 0.42 -17.69
CA GLY A 560 33.09 0.70 -18.36
C GLY A 560 33.97 -0.53 -18.56
N VAL A 561 33.41 -1.74 -18.54
CA VAL A 561 34.16 -2.99 -18.63
C VAL A 561 33.51 -3.99 -19.59
N GLU A 562 34.34 -4.82 -20.24
CA GLU A 562 33.85 -5.99 -20.96
C GLU A 562 33.49 -7.09 -19.94
N PRO A 563 32.35 -7.77 -20.07
CA PRO A 563 32.06 -8.98 -19.32
C PRO A 563 33.11 -10.06 -19.54
N LEU A 564 33.39 -10.86 -18.52
CA LEU A 564 34.34 -11.97 -18.58
C LEU A 564 33.80 -13.11 -19.48
#